data_53bbcaea601d432d9287c88c76f74b57
#
_entry.id   53bbcaea601d432d9287c88c76f74b57
#
_cell.length_a   1.000
_cell.length_b   1.000
_cell.length_c   1.000
_cell.angle_alpha   90.00
_cell.angle_beta   90.00
_cell.angle_gamma   90.00
#
_symmetry.space_group_name_H-M   'P 1'
#
loop_
_entity.id
_entity.type
_entity.pdbx_description
1 polymer ?
#
loop_
_entity_poly.entity_id
_entity_poly.type
_entity_poly.pdbx_seq_one_letter_code
_entity_poly.pdbx_strand_id
1 'polypeptide(L)'
;MNIFLNKRILIYGLGKTGLSTFKFLKNENEIFLFDDYQIKNKSLLIKKNFINFKNIFKVKIDLIIISPGIDIEKCKLSRFLKKNRNKIYSDLDIFYSFYKNNCITVTGTNGKSTTCQLIYEVLLKQKFDVKLVGNIGNPILSVKDVKKKQFLLLRPPLTSLNIVKFSNLNMQQY
;
A
#
# COMPACT_ATOMS: atom_id res chain seq x y z
N MET A 1 -10.42 15.54 -6.21
CA MET A 1 -9.67 14.70 -7.20
C MET A 1 -8.72 13.80 -6.43
N ASN A 2 -8.62 12.51 -6.76
CA ASN A 2 -7.71 11.60 -6.05
C ASN A 2 -6.26 11.87 -6.48
N ILE A 3 -5.36 12.05 -5.51
CA ILE A 3 -3.94 12.39 -5.77
C ILE A 3 -3.17 11.28 -6.49
N PHE A 4 -3.68 10.05 -6.49
CA PHE A 4 -3.06 8.86 -7.11
C PHE A 4 -3.56 8.57 -8.53
N LEU A 5 -4.25 9.50 -9.19
CA LEU A 5 -4.73 9.34 -10.57
C LEU A 5 -3.98 10.28 -11.52
N ASN A 6 -3.73 9.80 -12.75
CA ASN A 6 -3.03 10.53 -13.82
C ASN A 6 -1.63 11.02 -13.37
N LYS A 7 -0.83 10.11 -12.78
CA LYS A 7 0.51 10.37 -12.24
C LYS A 7 1.55 9.44 -12.83
N ARG A 8 2.81 9.90 -12.78
CA ARG A 8 4.00 9.08 -12.99
C ARG A 8 4.46 8.52 -11.64
N ILE A 9 4.25 7.25 -11.44
CA ILE A 9 4.40 6.59 -10.14
C ILE A 9 5.55 5.58 -10.20
N LEU A 10 6.52 5.73 -9.32
CA LEU A 10 7.53 4.70 -9.06
C LEU A 10 7.01 3.76 -7.97
N ILE A 11 6.90 2.47 -8.27
CA ILE A 11 6.63 1.43 -7.26
C ILE A 11 7.94 0.71 -6.96
N TYR A 12 8.39 0.81 -5.71
CA TYR A 12 9.63 0.22 -5.24
C TYR A 12 9.36 -0.97 -4.30
N GLY A 13 9.90 -2.12 -4.69
CA GLY A 13 9.67 -3.41 -4.06
C GLY A 13 8.52 -4.16 -4.72
N LEU A 14 8.85 -5.25 -5.45
CA LEU A 14 7.91 -6.01 -6.28
C LEU A 14 7.52 -7.35 -5.64
N GLY A 15 7.42 -7.38 -4.31
CA GLY A 15 6.75 -8.44 -3.58
C GLY A 15 5.23 -8.42 -3.79
N LYS A 16 4.50 -9.20 -3.01
CA LYS A 16 3.03 -9.30 -3.12
C LYS A 16 2.34 -7.94 -3.06
N THR A 17 2.76 -7.06 -2.15
CA THR A 17 2.21 -5.71 -1.98
C THR A 17 2.48 -4.83 -3.19
N GLY A 18 3.73 -4.73 -3.65
CA GLY A 18 4.06 -3.91 -4.81
C GLY A 18 3.37 -4.37 -6.09
N LEU A 19 3.25 -5.69 -6.31
CA LEU A 19 2.51 -6.23 -7.45
C LEU A 19 1.00 -5.96 -7.35
N SER A 20 0.42 -5.99 -6.16
CA SER A 20 -0.97 -5.61 -5.92
C SER A 20 -1.19 -4.12 -6.22
N THR A 21 -0.30 -3.27 -5.73
CA THR A 21 -0.30 -1.83 -5.99
C THR A 21 -0.21 -1.54 -7.50
N PHE A 22 0.68 -2.22 -8.20
CA PHE A 22 0.80 -2.11 -9.66
C PHE A 22 -0.52 -2.48 -10.36
N LYS A 23 -1.11 -3.63 -10.02
CA LYS A 23 -2.38 -4.06 -10.61
C LYS A 23 -3.50 -3.06 -10.36
N PHE A 24 -3.53 -2.44 -9.18
CA PHE A 24 -4.54 -1.48 -8.77
C PHE A 24 -4.42 -0.15 -9.53
N LEU A 25 -3.20 0.37 -9.73
CA LEU A 25 -2.96 1.71 -10.25
C LEU A 25 -2.67 1.77 -11.76
N LYS A 26 -2.34 0.66 -12.42
CA LYS A 26 -1.78 0.64 -13.79
C LYS A 26 -2.66 1.21 -14.90
N ASN A 27 -3.99 1.21 -14.72
CA ASN A 27 -4.90 1.64 -15.78
C ASN A 27 -5.00 3.17 -15.90
N GLU A 28 -4.77 3.88 -14.80
CA GLU A 28 -4.96 5.32 -14.69
C GLU A 28 -3.63 6.09 -14.55
N ASN A 29 -2.49 5.39 -14.62
CA ASN A 29 -1.20 5.99 -14.32
C ASN A 29 -0.09 5.44 -15.22
N GLU A 30 0.95 6.26 -15.43
CA GLU A 30 2.23 5.79 -15.95
C GLU A 30 3.06 5.20 -14.81
N ILE A 31 3.29 3.88 -14.84
CA ILE A 31 3.94 3.17 -13.75
C ILE A 31 5.36 2.77 -14.11
N PHE A 32 6.29 3.07 -13.22
CA PHE A 32 7.67 2.58 -13.22
C PHE A 32 7.86 1.58 -12.09
N LEU A 33 8.40 0.41 -12.39
CA LEU A 33 8.63 -0.67 -11.43
C LEU A 33 10.11 -0.82 -11.15
N PHE A 34 10.49 -0.84 -9.88
CA PHE A 34 11.86 -1.06 -9.45
C PHE A 34 11.95 -2.01 -8.26
N ASP A 35 13.00 -2.83 -8.24
CA ASP A 35 13.33 -3.71 -7.12
C ASP A 35 14.84 -3.88 -7.02
N ASP A 36 15.37 -4.04 -5.82
CA ASP A 36 16.80 -4.27 -5.58
C ASP A 36 17.27 -5.63 -6.07
N TYR A 37 16.35 -6.58 -6.12
CA TYR A 37 16.59 -7.95 -6.55
C TYR A 37 16.02 -8.20 -7.94
N GLN A 38 16.72 -9.01 -8.72
CA GLN A 38 16.19 -9.48 -10.00
C GLN A 38 15.04 -10.47 -9.73
N ILE A 39 13.83 -10.10 -10.12
CA ILE A 39 12.70 -11.01 -10.05
C ILE A 39 12.77 -11.96 -11.24
N LYS A 40 13.09 -13.22 -10.99
CA LYS A 40 13.01 -14.29 -11.99
C LYS A 40 11.53 -14.51 -12.39
N ASN A 41 11.27 -14.86 -13.66
CA ASN A 41 9.91 -15.17 -14.18
C ASN A 41 8.88 -14.04 -14.12
N LYS A 42 9.26 -12.84 -14.56
CA LYS A 42 8.33 -11.69 -14.69
C LYS A 42 7.40 -11.90 -15.91
N SER A 43 6.11 -11.59 -15.73
CA SER A 43 5.20 -11.42 -16.88
C SER A 43 5.70 -10.30 -17.81
N LEU A 44 5.34 -10.35 -19.11
CA LEU A 44 5.69 -9.33 -20.10
C LEU A 44 5.30 -7.92 -19.64
N LEU A 45 4.15 -7.79 -18.98
CA LEU A 45 3.64 -6.52 -18.46
C LEU A 45 4.56 -5.91 -17.40
N ILE A 46 5.10 -6.73 -16.49
CA ILE A 46 6.06 -6.27 -15.48
C ILE A 46 7.38 -5.86 -16.14
N LYS A 47 7.86 -6.65 -17.11
CA LYS A 47 9.10 -6.34 -17.85
C LYS A 47 9.00 -4.99 -18.56
N LYS A 48 7.87 -4.71 -19.22
CA LYS A 48 7.64 -3.44 -19.94
C LYS A 48 7.68 -2.21 -19.04
N ASN A 49 7.23 -2.32 -17.80
CA ASN A 49 7.17 -1.22 -16.85
C ASN A 49 8.42 -1.15 -15.95
N PHE A 50 9.36 -2.09 -16.07
CA PHE A 50 10.55 -2.11 -15.23
C PHE A 50 11.56 -1.04 -15.67
N ILE A 51 12.00 -0.24 -14.70
CA ILE A 51 12.99 0.81 -14.93
C ILE A 51 14.35 0.43 -14.29
N ASN A 52 15.43 0.68 -15.01
CA ASN A 52 16.79 0.47 -14.50
C ASN A 52 17.19 1.59 -13.53
N PHE A 53 18.06 1.28 -12.58
CA PHE A 53 18.56 2.22 -11.58
C PHE A 53 18.99 3.57 -12.19
N LYS A 54 19.83 3.55 -13.25
CA LYS A 54 20.32 4.77 -13.91
C LYS A 54 19.21 5.63 -14.52
N ASN A 55 18.14 5.02 -14.98
CA ASN A 55 17.04 5.70 -15.68
C ASN A 55 16.03 6.34 -14.70
N ILE A 56 15.97 5.90 -13.46
CA ILE A 56 15.10 6.50 -12.43
C ILE A 56 15.39 8.00 -12.26
N PHE A 57 16.67 8.40 -12.36
CA PHE A 57 17.09 9.80 -12.21
C PHE A 57 16.79 10.67 -13.41
N LYS A 58 16.44 10.06 -14.56
CA LYS A 58 16.14 10.77 -15.81
C LYS A 58 14.63 11.01 -16.01
N VAL A 59 13.80 10.33 -15.24
CA VAL A 59 12.35 10.39 -15.36
C VAL A 59 11.78 11.31 -14.27
N LYS A 60 10.85 12.17 -14.66
CA LYS A 60 10.08 12.96 -13.69
C LYS A 60 9.09 12.03 -12.98
N ILE A 61 9.28 11.79 -11.70
CA ILE A 61 8.40 10.98 -10.85
C ILE A 61 7.58 11.90 -9.97
N ASP A 62 6.25 11.72 -10.02
CA ASP A 62 5.30 12.51 -9.25
C ASP A 62 5.08 11.90 -7.85
N LEU A 63 4.94 10.57 -7.77
CA LEU A 63 4.73 9.82 -6.54
C LEU A 63 5.62 8.58 -6.47
N ILE A 64 5.96 8.17 -5.26
CA ILE A 64 6.78 6.98 -4.98
C ILE A 64 6.00 6.10 -4.00
N ILE A 65 5.69 4.88 -4.39
CA ILE A 65 5.04 3.91 -3.52
C ILE A 65 6.07 2.89 -3.08
N ILE A 66 6.27 2.76 -1.77
CA ILE A 66 7.25 1.85 -1.20
C ILE A 66 6.55 0.65 -0.57
N SER A 67 6.99 -0.56 -0.95
CA SER A 67 6.54 -1.79 -0.29
C SER A 67 7.05 -1.86 1.15
N PRO A 68 6.27 -2.41 2.10
CA PRO A 68 6.62 -2.46 3.52
C PRO A 68 7.96 -3.13 3.86
N GLY A 69 8.45 -4.02 2.99
CA GLY A 69 9.73 -4.72 3.17
C GLY A 69 10.96 -3.91 2.77
N ILE A 70 10.82 -2.70 2.24
CA ILE A 70 11.95 -1.87 1.82
C ILE A 70 12.42 -1.01 2.98
N ASP A 71 13.66 -1.21 3.40
CA ASP A 71 14.34 -0.34 4.37
C ASP A 71 14.89 0.89 3.63
N ILE A 72 14.29 2.05 3.87
CA ILE A 72 14.65 3.33 3.20
C ILE A 72 16.10 3.70 3.48
N GLU A 73 16.66 3.33 4.63
CA GLU A 73 18.04 3.69 5.00
C GLU A 73 19.08 2.84 4.27
N LYS A 74 18.76 1.57 3.97
CA LYS A 74 19.71 0.57 3.45
C LYS A 74 19.52 0.20 1.99
N CYS A 75 18.41 0.61 1.36
CA CYS A 75 18.08 0.24 -0.02
C CYS A 75 18.93 0.98 -1.06
N LYS A 76 19.01 0.45 -2.29
CA LYS A 76 19.77 1.05 -3.40
C LYS A 76 19.36 2.50 -3.71
N LEU A 77 18.09 2.85 -3.54
CA LEU A 77 17.57 4.18 -3.78
C LEU A 77 17.56 5.08 -2.54
N SER A 78 18.23 4.73 -1.43
CA SER A 78 18.20 5.47 -0.16
C SER A 78 18.37 6.98 -0.34
N ARG A 79 19.43 7.43 -1.04
CA ARG A 79 19.67 8.86 -1.29
C ARG A 79 18.54 9.54 -2.08
N PHE A 80 18.02 8.86 -3.08
CA PHE A 80 16.89 9.34 -3.90
C PHE A 80 15.61 9.47 -3.07
N LEU A 81 15.29 8.48 -2.26
CA LEU A 81 14.13 8.48 -1.38
C LEU A 81 14.21 9.56 -0.31
N LYS A 82 15.37 9.74 0.32
CA LYS A 82 15.60 10.81 1.32
C LYS A 82 15.34 12.20 0.74
N LYS A 83 15.80 12.44 -0.50
CA LYS A 83 15.57 13.71 -1.21
C LYS A 83 14.11 13.93 -1.64
N ASN A 84 13.34 12.86 -1.80
CA ASN A 84 11.94 12.89 -2.26
C ASN A 84 10.94 12.43 -1.19
N ARG A 85 11.23 12.60 0.09
CA ARG A 85 10.38 12.13 1.20
C ARG A 85 8.94 12.60 1.12
N ASN A 86 8.71 13.81 0.63
CA ASN A 86 7.38 14.38 0.44
C ASN A 86 6.51 13.66 -0.61
N LYS A 87 7.13 12.88 -1.50
CA LYS A 87 6.46 12.11 -2.56
C LYS A 87 6.25 10.63 -2.20
N ILE A 88 6.73 10.19 -1.02
CA ILE A 88 6.65 8.79 -0.60
C ILE A 88 5.31 8.51 0.04
N TYR A 89 4.70 7.40 -0.38
CA TYR A 89 3.42 6.88 0.12
C TYR A 89 3.48 5.36 0.27
N SER A 90 2.56 4.83 1.04
CA SER A 90 2.35 3.40 1.24
C SER A 90 1.09 2.91 0.50
N ASP A 91 0.89 1.60 0.46
CA ASP A 91 -0.35 0.97 0.01
C ASP A 91 -1.57 1.37 0.86
N LEU A 92 -1.36 1.66 2.15
CA LEU A 92 -2.38 2.20 3.05
C LEU A 92 -2.86 3.59 2.65
N ASP A 93 -1.94 4.49 2.28
CA ASP A 93 -2.30 5.83 1.82
C ASP A 93 -3.19 5.77 0.58
N ILE A 94 -2.86 4.87 -0.36
CA ILE A 94 -3.67 4.61 -1.54
C ILE A 94 -5.03 4.09 -1.11
N PHE A 95 -5.07 3.05 -0.27
CA PHE A 95 -6.30 2.44 0.19
C PHE A 95 -7.26 3.48 0.79
N TYR A 96 -6.81 4.29 1.74
CA TYR A 96 -7.63 5.34 2.36
C TYR A 96 -8.06 6.45 1.40
N SER A 97 -7.31 6.68 0.32
CA SER A 97 -7.71 7.67 -0.68
C SER A 97 -8.86 7.21 -1.56
N PHE A 98 -8.96 5.90 -1.83
CA PHE A 98 -10.00 5.30 -2.67
C PHE A 98 -11.22 4.81 -1.88
N TYR A 99 -11.01 4.29 -0.67
CA TYR A 99 -12.07 3.73 0.17
C TYR A 99 -12.41 4.68 1.32
N LYS A 100 -13.65 5.18 1.33
CA LYS A 100 -14.18 6.11 2.36
C LYS A 100 -15.04 5.39 3.41
N ASN A 101 -14.81 4.12 3.57
CA ASN A 101 -15.50 3.26 4.53
C ASN A 101 -15.03 3.55 5.96
N ASN A 102 -15.89 3.26 6.93
CA ASN A 102 -15.47 3.19 8.32
C ASN A 102 -14.44 2.08 8.48
N CYS A 103 -13.25 2.42 8.98
CA CYS A 103 -12.13 1.51 9.11
C CYS A 103 -11.68 1.40 10.56
N ILE A 104 -11.45 0.16 11.01
CA ILE A 104 -10.75 -0.13 12.25
C ILE A 104 -9.40 -0.73 11.87
N THR A 105 -8.31 -0.12 12.32
CA THR A 105 -6.96 -0.60 12.00
C THR A 105 -6.30 -1.19 13.23
N VAL A 106 -5.99 -2.49 13.18
CA VAL A 106 -5.31 -3.20 14.26
C VAL A 106 -3.83 -3.37 13.93
N THR A 107 -2.99 -2.77 14.75
CA THR A 107 -1.53 -2.84 14.62
C THR A 107 -0.89 -3.38 15.90
N GLY A 108 0.40 -3.67 15.87
CA GLY A 108 1.15 -4.20 17.03
C GLY A 108 2.14 -5.29 16.62
N THR A 109 3.07 -5.65 17.48
CA THR A 109 4.03 -6.74 17.25
C THR A 109 3.35 -8.11 17.41
N ASN A 110 2.59 -8.30 18.48
CA ASN A 110 1.89 -9.54 18.82
C ASN A 110 0.37 -9.33 18.95
N GLY A 111 -0.42 -10.38 18.92
CA GLY A 111 -1.86 -10.36 19.20
C GLY A 111 -2.75 -9.83 18.06
N LYS A 112 -2.21 -9.21 17.01
CA LYS A 112 -3.01 -8.61 15.92
C LYS A 112 -4.10 -9.52 15.36
N SER A 113 -3.76 -10.78 15.07
CA SER A 113 -4.71 -11.74 14.50
C SER A 113 -5.87 -12.03 15.44
N THR A 114 -5.56 -12.29 16.70
CA THR A 114 -6.56 -12.58 17.73
C THR A 114 -7.46 -11.37 17.98
N THR A 115 -6.88 -10.18 18.10
CA THR A 115 -7.64 -8.94 18.27
C THR A 115 -8.55 -8.67 17.07
N CYS A 116 -8.03 -8.82 15.84
CA CYS A 116 -8.85 -8.68 14.64
C CYS A 116 -10.01 -9.69 14.62
N GLN A 117 -9.74 -10.94 14.98
CA GLN A 117 -10.77 -11.98 15.00
C GLN A 117 -11.86 -11.66 16.01
N LEU A 118 -11.49 -11.25 17.22
CA LEU A 118 -12.44 -10.86 18.26
C LEU A 118 -13.32 -9.67 17.84
N ILE A 119 -12.69 -8.61 17.30
CA ILE A 119 -13.42 -7.43 16.79
C ILE A 119 -14.36 -7.85 15.66
N TYR A 120 -13.89 -8.69 14.74
CA TYR A 120 -14.69 -9.18 13.62
C TYR A 120 -15.94 -9.92 14.11
N GLU A 121 -15.79 -10.84 15.06
CA GLU A 121 -16.91 -11.59 15.63
C GLU A 121 -17.91 -10.71 16.38
N VAL A 122 -17.41 -9.73 17.17
CA VAL A 122 -18.26 -8.77 17.86
C VAL A 122 -19.09 -7.97 16.86
N LEU A 123 -18.47 -7.43 15.82
CA LEU A 123 -19.17 -6.66 14.79
C LEU A 123 -20.20 -7.50 14.03
N LEU A 124 -19.90 -8.76 13.72
CA LEU A 124 -20.87 -9.68 13.12
C LEU A 124 -22.07 -9.96 14.03
N LYS A 125 -21.82 -10.20 15.33
CA LYS A 125 -22.90 -10.39 16.31
C LYS A 125 -23.79 -9.17 16.44
N GLN A 126 -23.22 -7.99 16.27
CA GLN A 126 -23.94 -6.71 16.22
C GLN A 126 -24.64 -6.43 14.86
N LYS A 127 -24.62 -7.42 13.94
CA LYS A 127 -25.20 -7.34 12.59
C LYS A 127 -24.59 -6.27 11.68
N PHE A 128 -23.33 -5.84 11.94
CA PHE A 128 -22.60 -5.00 10.99
C PHE A 128 -22.12 -5.81 9.79
N ASP A 129 -22.21 -5.22 8.59
CA ASP A 129 -21.54 -5.76 7.40
C ASP A 129 -20.04 -5.41 7.51
N VAL A 130 -19.20 -6.37 7.90
CA VAL A 130 -17.79 -6.17 8.15
C VAL A 130 -16.94 -7.04 7.22
N LYS A 131 -15.83 -6.47 6.73
CA LYS A 131 -14.87 -7.17 5.87
C LYS A 131 -13.45 -7.04 6.44
N LEU A 132 -12.78 -8.20 6.58
CA LEU A 132 -11.38 -8.24 6.99
C LEU A 132 -10.47 -7.98 5.78
N VAL A 133 -9.54 -7.04 5.90
CA VAL A 133 -8.67 -6.56 4.83
C VAL A 133 -7.21 -6.54 5.28
N GLY A 134 -6.28 -6.89 4.39
CA GLY A 134 -4.85 -6.89 4.71
C GLY A 134 -4.42 -8.06 5.60
N ASN A 135 -5.08 -9.22 5.49
CA ASN A 135 -4.72 -10.45 6.22
C ASN A 135 -3.36 -10.99 5.74
N ILE A 136 -2.76 -11.89 6.54
CA ILE A 136 -1.46 -12.51 6.26
C ILE A 136 -1.42 -13.04 4.81
N GLY A 137 -0.49 -12.51 4.03
CA GLY A 137 -0.28 -12.92 2.63
C GLY A 137 -1.21 -12.28 1.60
N ASN A 138 -2.24 -11.53 2.01
CA ASN A 138 -3.14 -10.80 1.12
C ASN A 138 -2.91 -9.29 1.23
N PRO A 139 -2.35 -8.64 0.20
CA PRO A 139 -2.16 -7.19 0.19
C PRO A 139 -3.46 -6.42 0.33
N ILE A 140 -3.40 -5.26 0.97
CA ILE A 140 -4.59 -4.45 1.25
C ILE A 140 -5.30 -4.00 -0.04
N LEU A 141 -4.55 -3.69 -1.09
CA LEU A 141 -5.08 -3.28 -2.39
C LEU A 141 -5.54 -4.45 -3.28
N SER A 142 -5.47 -5.70 -2.78
CA SER A 142 -6.07 -6.85 -3.47
C SER A 142 -7.54 -7.08 -3.10
N VAL A 143 -8.06 -6.29 -2.17
CA VAL A 143 -9.47 -6.39 -1.76
C VAL A 143 -10.38 -6.05 -2.93
N LYS A 144 -11.43 -6.88 -3.13
CA LYS A 144 -12.46 -6.69 -4.15
C LYS A 144 -13.83 -6.54 -3.48
N ASP A 145 -14.78 -6.00 -4.23
CA ASP A 145 -16.20 -5.97 -3.84
C ASP A 145 -16.46 -5.36 -2.46
N VAL A 146 -15.82 -4.21 -2.18
CA VAL A 146 -16.09 -3.43 -0.98
C VAL A 146 -17.37 -2.64 -1.17
N LYS A 147 -18.38 -2.92 -0.34
CA LYS A 147 -19.64 -2.20 -0.36
C LYS A 147 -19.53 -0.85 0.34
N LYS A 148 -20.28 0.15 -0.12
CA LYS A 148 -20.16 1.55 0.31
C LYS A 148 -20.34 1.79 1.82
N LYS A 149 -21.17 0.98 2.51
CA LYS A 149 -21.42 1.08 3.97
C LYS A 149 -20.76 -0.04 4.78
N GLN A 150 -19.91 -0.85 4.16
CA GLN A 150 -19.25 -1.97 4.83
C GLN A 150 -18.17 -1.46 5.78
N PHE A 151 -18.10 -1.99 7.00
CA PHE A 151 -16.99 -1.79 7.90
C PHE A 151 -15.75 -2.54 7.40
N LEU A 152 -14.59 -1.88 7.43
CA LEU A 152 -13.34 -2.49 7.03
C LEU A 152 -12.44 -2.66 8.25
N LEU A 153 -12.11 -3.90 8.56
CA LEU A 153 -11.16 -4.22 9.62
C LEU A 153 -9.80 -4.48 8.99
N LEU A 154 -8.87 -3.54 9.17
CA LEU A 154 -7.56 -3.53 8.53
C LEU A 154 -6.50 -4.11 9.47
N ARG A 155 -5.66 -4.96 8.89
CA ARG A 155 -4.51 -5.56 9.55
C ARG A 155 -3.24 -5.33 8.72
N PRO A 156 -2.71 -4.09 8.70
CA PRO A 156 -1.49 -3.79 7.97
C PRO A 156 -0.25 -4.40 8.64
N PRO A 157 0.83 -4.65 7.89
CA PRO A 157 2.14 -4.91 8.49
C PRO A 157 2.63 -3.64 9.21
N LEU A 158 3.38 -3.80 10.32
CA LEU A 158 3.91 -2.68 11.11
C LEU A 158 4.71 -1.67 10.29
N THR A 159 5.48 -2.17 9.34
CA THR A 159 6.34 -1.36 8.47
C THR A 159 5.57 -0.42 7.54
N SER A 160 4.33 -0.74 7.19
CA SER A 160 3.48 0.17 6.41
C SER A 160 3.12 1.45 7.18
N LEU A 161 3.00 1.36 8.50
CA LEU A 161 2.58 2.49 9.34
C LEU A 161 3.66 3.57 9.48
N ASN A 162 4.93 3.22 9.36
CA ASN A 162 6.04 4.17 9.45
C ASN A 162 6.10 5.15 8.26
N ILE A 163 5.36 4.87 7.19
CA ILE A 163 5.36 5.64 5.95
C ILE A 163 4.05 6.43 5.78
N VAL A 164 2.97 5.98 6.41
CA VAL A 164 1.62 6.54 6.23
C VAL A 164 1.57 8.03 6.56
N LYS A 165 1.13 8.82 5.61
CA LYS A 165 0.82 10.24 5.81
C LYS A 165 -0.63 10.40 6.23
N PHE A 166 -0.89 10.39 7.52
CA PHE A 166 -2.23 10.52 8.11
C PHE A 166 -2.87 11.92 7.92
N SER A 167 -2.69 12.58 6.79
CA SER A 167 -3.18 13.95 6.58
C SER A 167 -4.72 14.10 6.54
N ASN A 168 -5.50 13.00 6.60
CA ASN A 168 -6.97 13.04 6.53
C ASN A 168 -7.68 11.97 7.37
N LEU A 169 -7.04 11.40 8.37
CA LEU A 169 -7.72 10.52 9.32
C LEU A 169 -8.14 11.36 10.53
N ASN A 170 -9.46 11.54 10.73
CA ASN A 170 -10.01 11.84 12.05
C ASN A 170 -9.70 10.65 12.96
N MET A 171 -8.46 10.60 13.47
CA MET A 171 -8.08 9.64 14.49
C MET A 171 -8.64 10.16 15.81
N GLN A 172 -9.75 9.61 16.27
CA GLN A 172 -10.03 9.60 17.69
C GLN A 172 -9.06 8.59 18.31
N GLN A 173 -8.05 9.09 19.00
CA GLN A 173 -7.23 8.28 19.89
C GLN A 173 -8.07 8.03 21.16
N TYR A 174 -8.39 6.78 21.40
CA TYR A 174 -8.90 6.30 22.67
C TYR A 174 -7.75 5.67 23.47
#